data_cf206cb83a1be9f845e0fb0ed25ffaed
#
_entry.id   cf206cb83a1be9f845e0fb0ed25ffaed
#
_cell.length_a   1.000
_cell.length_b   1.000
_cell.length_c   1.000
_cell.angle_alpha   90.00
_cell.angle_beta   90.00
_cell.angle_gamma   90.00
#
_symmetry.space_group_name_H-M   'P 1'
#
loop_
_entity.id
_entity.type
_entity.pdbx_description
1 polymer ?
#
loop_
_entity_poly.entity_id
_entity_poly.type
_entity_poly.pdbx_seq_one_letter_code
_entity_poly.pdbx_strand_id
1 'polypeptide(L)'
;MSHLVAGYPTDELSFTAARALVDGGADILEIQLPFSDPSADGPAIQGACTEVLKRGYRTADGLAFIERLHKSFPQVKIYLMSYGSLVYTPGVENFCRRAAAAGVTGMIIPDLPFDHDEGLTAACRANGMENIPVAAPSMAPARLDLLARAGFPYIYAALRTGITGSDTTIDDSTRRFLDAVAAGGSKIYGGFGISSGSQARALSDQVEAIVAGSVFVRLITENKNNPDALYKTVRAKAEELTTL
;
A
#
# COMPACT_ATOMS: atom_id res chain seq x y z
N MET A 1 -2.30 2.59 -7.84
CA MET A 1 -2.51 1.86 -6.57
C MET A 1 -2.94 2.81 -5.48
N SER A 2 -4.01 2.50 -4.77
CA SER A 2 -4.63 3.38 -3.77
C SER A 2 -4.70 2.69 -2.41
N HIS A 3 -4.21 3.38 -1.36
CA HIS A 3 -4.09 2.83 -0.03
C HIS A 3 -5.31 3.16 0.84
N LEU A 4 -5.74 2.19 1.64
CA LEU A 4 -6.76 2.32 2.68
C LEU A 4 -6.34 1.59 3.96
N VAL A 5 -6.76 2.12 5.11
CA VAL A 5 -6.70 1.39 6.38
C VAL A 5 -7.99 0.59 6.55
N ALA A 6 -7.88 -0.74 6.72
CA ALA A 6 -9.04 -1.62 6.91
C ALA A 6 -9.89 -1.18 8.10
N GLY A 7 -11.20 -1.07 7.90
CA GLY A 7 -12.14 -0.66 8.94
C GLY A 7 -12.16 0.82 9.29
N TYR A 8 -11.41 1.69 8.58
CA TYR A 8 -11.39 3.12 8.88
C TYR A 8 -12.33 3.93 7.98
N PRO A 9 -13.14 4.86 8.52
CA PRO A 9 -13.49 5.05 9.94
C PRO A 9 -14.48 4.00 10.48
N THR A 10 -15.19 3.29 9.63
CA THR A 10 -15.98 2.08 9.87
C THR A 10 -15.88 1.16 8.67
N ASP A 11 -16.26 -0.11 8.78
CA ASP A 11 -16.21 -1.05 7.64
C ASP A 11 -17.06 -0.57 6.46
N GLU A 12 -18.23 0.01 6.71
CA GLU A 12 -19.12 0.50 5.65
C GLU A 12 -18.56 1.73 4.94
N LEU A 13 -17.96 2.67 5.69
CA LEU A 13 -17.32 3.84 5.10
C LEU A 13 -16.02 3.49 4.40
N SER A 14 -15.25 2.54 4.95
CA SER A 14 -14.06 1.99 4.30
C SER A 14 -14.42 1.30 2.97
N PHE A 15 -15.52 0.54 2.95
CA PHE A 15 -16.03 -0.07 1.72
C PHE A 15 -16.51 0.98 0.72
N THR A 16 -17.20 2.03 1.18
CA THR A 16 -17.62 3.16 0.33
C THR A 16 -16.41 3.86 -0.29
N ALA A 17 -15.34 4.07 0.49
CA ALA A 17 -14.08 4.62 0.00
C ALA A 17 -13.42 3.71 -1.05
N ALA A 18 -13.34 2.40 -0.78
CA ALA A 18 -12.80 1.43 -1.73
C ALA A 18 -13.57 1.43 -3.07
N ARG A 19 -14.91 1.46 -3.01
CA ARG A 19 -15.75 1.60 -4.21
C ARG A 19 -15.45 2.89 -4.96
N ALA A 20 -15.33 4.02 -4.25
CA ALA A 20 -15.01 5.31 -4.86
C ALA A 20 -13.64 5.30 -5.56
N LEU A 21 -12.64 4.62 -4.98
CA LEU A 21 -11.33 4.44 -5.60
C LEU A 21 -11.41 3.60 -6.88
N VAL A 22 -12.13 2.49 -6.84
CA VAL A 22 -12.31 1.61 -8.01
C VAL A 22 -13.08 2.34 -9.12
N ASP A 23 -14.18 3.01 -8.80
CA ASP A 23 -14.96 3.80 -9.75
C ASP A 23 -14.17 5.00 -10.30
N GLY A 24 -13.15 5.47 -9.58
CA GLY A 24 -12.18 6.49 -10.00
C GLY A 24 -10.97 5.94 -10.75
N GLY A 25 -10.94 4.65 -11.09
CA GLY A 25 -9.92 4.05 -11.96
C GLY A 25 -8.73 3.42 -11.23
N ALA A 26 -8.84 3.11 -9.94
CA ALA A 26 -7.78 2.39 -9.24
C ALA A 26 -7.73 0.92 -9.65
N ASP A 27 -6.60 0.46 -10.18
CA ASP A 27 -6.35 -0.93 -10.60
C ASP A 27 -5.92 -1.83 -9.44
N ILE A 28 -5.35 -1.24 -8.40
CA ILE A 28 -4.82 -1.94 -7.24
C ILE A 28 -5.29 -1.22 -5.97
N LEU A 29 -5.87 -1.97 -5.05
CA LEU A 29 -6.14 -1.51 -3.68
C LEU A 29 -5.07 -2.06 -2.74
N GLU A 30 -4.37 -1.18 -2.07
CA GLU A 30 -3.46 -1.51 -0.96
C GLU A 30 -4.23 -1.38 0.35
N ILE A 31 -4.50 -2.48 0.99
CA ILE A 31 -5.28 -2.52 2.23
C ILE A 31 -4.35 -2.77 3.40
N GLN A 32 -4.21 -1.77 4.26
CA GLN A 32 -3.39 -1.87 5.47
C GLN A 32 -4.19 -2.46 6.62
N LEU A 33 -3.65 -3.50 7.25
CA LEU A 33 -4.14 -3.96 8.54
C LEU A 33 -3.76 -2.94 9.64
N PRO A 34 -4.71 -2.49 10.47
CA PRO A 34 -4.39 -1.57 11.56
C PRO A 34 -3.36 -2.19 12.51
N PHE A 35 -2.34 -1.39 12.86
CA PHE A 35 -1.27 -1.79 13.77
C PHE A 35 -1.00 -0.68 14.80
N SER A 36 -0.56 -1.06 16.01
CA SER A 36 -0.34 -0.11 17.12
C SER A 36 0.89 0.78 16.91
N ASP A 37 1.91 0.24 16.21
CA ASP A 37 3.22 0.88 16.06
C ASP A 37 3.63 1.01 14.58
N PRO A 38 2.84 1.73 13.74
CA PRO A 38 3.00 1.77 12.29
C PRO A 38 4.16 2.71 11.92
N SER A 39 5.39 2.25 12.10
CA SER A 39 6.62 3.05 12.04
C SER A 39 6.94 3.62 10.65
N ALA A 40 6.45 2.99 9.58
CA ALA A 40 6.60 3.49 8.21
C ALA A 40 5.57 4.57 7.84
N ASP A 41 4.55 4.76 8.67
CA ASP A 41 3.40 5.60 8.35
C ASP A 41 3.48 7.00 8.96
N GLY A 42 2.84 7.96 8.29
CA GLY A 42 2.68 9.31 8.79
C GLY A 42 1.42 9.49 9.66
N PRO A 43 1.26 10.70 10.25
CA PRO A 43 0.23 10.97 11.27
C PRO A 43 -1.20 10.64 10.85
N ALA A 44 -1.56 10.83 9.58
CA ALA A 44 -2.91 10.53 9.09
C ALA A 44 -3.23 9.02 9.17
N ILE A 45 -2.30 8.18 8.71
CA ILE A 45 -2.46 6.72 8.72
C ILE A 45 -2.34 6.20 10.15
N GLN A 46 -1.38 6.69 10.95
CA GLN A 46 -1.26 6.35 12.37
C GLN A 46 -2.54 6.66 13.16
N GLY A 47 -3.13 7.84 12.92
CA GLY A 47 -4.40 8.23 13.53
C GLY A 47 -5.55 7.31 13.15
N ALA A 48 -5.64 6.93 11.88
CA ALA A 48 -6.64 5.98 11.39
C ALA A 48 -6.47 4.60 12.03
N CYS A 49 -5.25 4.05 12.07
CA CYS A 49 -4.96 2.79 12.77
C CYS A 49 -5.38 2.85 14.24
N THR A 50 -5.01 3.92 14.94
CA THR A 50 -5.36 4.12 16.35
C THR A 50 -6.87 4.16 16.57
N GLU A 51 -7.63 4.86 15.72
CA GLU A 51 -9.09 4.95 15.82
C GLU A 51 -9.75 3.59 15.62
N VAL A 52 -9.27 2.81 14.66
CA VAL A 52 -9.78 1.46 14.36
C VAL A 52 -9.47 0.48 15.50
N LEU A 53 -8.23 0.46 16.00
CA LEU A 53 -7.83 -0.43 17.09
C LEU A 53 -8.55 -0.16 18.39
N LYS A 54 -8.88 1.12 18.72
CA LYS A 54 -9.68 1.49 19.88
C LYS A 54 -11.09 0.85 19.89
N ARG A 55 -11.61 0.46 18.71
CA ARG A 55 -12.88 -0.25 18.59
C ARG A 55 -12.77 -1.77 18.72
N GLY A 56 -11.57 -2.28 19.00
CA GLY A 56 -11.31 -3.70 19.13
C GLY A 56 -11.16 -4.45 17.80
N TYR A 57 -10.90 -3.74 16.71
CA TYR A 57 -10.69 -4.33 15.38
C TYR A 57 -9.46 -5.24 15.36
N ARG A 58 -9.59 -6.41 14.77
CA ARG A 58 -8.57 -7.46 14.77
C ARG A 58 -8.13 -7.80 13.34
N THR A 59 -7.00 -8.46 13.22
CA THR A 59 -6.50 -9.01 11.93
C THR A 59 -7.54 -9.84 11.19
N ALA A 60 -8.36 -10.60 11.92
CA ALA A 60 -9.43 -11.40 11.31
C ALA A 60 -10.51 -10.53 10.65
N ASP A 61 -10.86 -9.40 11.26
CA ASP A 61 -11.84 -8.46 10.70
C ASP A 61 -11.28 -7.81 9.42
N GLY A 62 -9.99 -7.47 9.41
CA GLY A 62 -9.30 -6.93 8.24
C GLY A 62 -9.24 -7.94 7.09
N LEU A 63 -8.99 -9.21 7.36
CA LEU A 63 -9.03 -10.25 6.33
C LEU A 63 -10.45 -10.48 5.80
N ALA A 64 -11.47 -10.44 6.65
CA ALA A 64 -12.87 -10.52 6.22
C ALA A 64 -13.27 -9.30 5.36
N PHE A 65 -12.79 -8.11 5.71
CA PHE A 65 -12.98 -6.90 4.89
C PHE A 65 -12.33 -7.05 3.51
N ILE A 66 -11.09 -7.57 3.43
CA ILE A 66 -10.40 -7.86 2.17
C ILE A 66 -11.18 -8.87 1.33
N GLU A 67 -11.68 -9.95 1.93
CA GLU A 67 -12.51 -10.95 1.24
C GLU A 67 -13.79 -10.32 0.64
N ARG A 68 -14.43 -9.41 1.39
CA ARG A 68 -15.59 -8.64 0.90
C ARG A 68 -15.22 -7.78 -0.30
N LEU A 69 -14.07 -7.11 -0.28
CA LEU A 69 -13.58 -6.31 -1.40
C LEU A 69 -13.29 -7.17 -2.62
N HIS A 70 -12.59 -8.28 -2.45
CA HIS A 70 -12.26 -9.20 -3.53
C HIS A 70 -13.52 -9.75 -4.23
N LYS A 71 -14.54 -10.14 -3.45
CA LYS A 71 -15.83 -10.60 -4.01
C LYS A 71 -16.59 -9.51 -4.75
N SER A 72 -16.46 -8.25 -4.30
CA SER A 72 -17.18 -7.11 -4.91
C SER A 72 -16.48 -6.54 -6.13
N PHE A 73 -15.16 -6.63 -6.20
CA PHE A 73 -14.30 -6.05 -7.24
C PHE A 73 -13.28 -7.09 -7.75
N PRO A 74 -13.74 -8.21 -8.38
CA PRO A 74 -12.84 -9.31 -8.74
C PRO A 74 -11.79 -8.94 -9.80
N GLN A 75 -11.98 -7.83 -10.51
CA GLN A 75 -11.03 -7.29 -11.50
C GLN A 75 -9.89 -6.48 -10.88
N VAL A 76 -10.01 -6.07 -9.60
CA VAL A 76 -9.04 -5.23 -8.91
C VAL A 76 -8.07 -6.09 -8.11
N LYS A 77 -6.77 -5.86 -8.27
CA LYS A 77 -5.77 -6.52 -7.43
C LYS A 77 -5.84 -5.97 -6.01
N ILE A 78 -5.71 -6.85 -5.03
CA ILE A 78 -5.65 -6.45 -3.62
C ILE A 78 -4.27 -6.81 -3.06
N TYR A 79 -3.53 -5.80 -2.62
CA TYR A 79 -2.30 -5.95 -1.88
C TYR A 79 -2.56 -5.69 -0.40
N LEU A 80 -2.01 -6.55 0.43
CA LEU A 80 -2.10 -6.42 1.87
C LEU A 80 -0.83 -5.75 2.38
N MET A 81 -0.98 -4.57 2.97
CA MET A 81 0.08 -3.92 3.74
C MET A 81 -0.08 -4.27 5.22
N SER A 82 1.01 -4.72 5.84
CA SER A 82 1.03 -5.10 7.24
C SER A 82 2.41 -4.89 7.84
N TYR A 83 2.54 -5.16 9.13
CA TYR A 83 3.82 -5.13 9.84
C TYR A 83 4.21 -6.54 10.26
N GLY A 84 5.52 -6.80 10.35
CA GLY A 84 6.10 -8.11 10.55
C GLY A 84 5.54 -8.86 11.76
N SER A 85 5.29 -8.17 12.88
CA SER A 85 4.73 -8.80 14.07
C SER A 85 3.32 -9.38 13.87
N LEU A 86 2.48 -8.77 13.01
CA LEU A 86 1.16 -9.34 12.68
C LEU A 86 1.28 -10.59 11.80
N VAL A 87 2.34 -10.67 11.00
CA VAL A 87 2.64 -11.84 10.15
C VAL A 87 3.21 -12.99 10.97
N TYR A 88 4.13 -12.68 11.88
CA TYR A 88 4.84 -13.70 12.68
C TYR A 88 4.00 -14.30 13.80
N THR A 89 3.16 -13.52 14.44
CA THR A 89 2.36 -13.99 15.58
C THR A 89 1.56 -15.26 15.29
N PRO A 90 0.83 -15.36 14.16
CA PRO A 90 0.13 -16.60 13.79
C PRO A 90 1.02 -17.60 13.04
N GLY A 91 2.26 -17.26 12.74
CA GLY A 91 3.17 -17.95 11.82
C GLY A 91 3.00 -17.52 10.37
N VAL A 92 4.15 -17.30 9.69
CA VAL A 92 4.23 -16.74 8.33
C VAL A 92 3.38 -17.54 7.33
N GLU A 93 3.54 -18.87 7.31
CA GLU A 93 2.81 -19.75 6.39
C GLU A 93 1.30 -19.68 6.61
N ASN A 94 0.87 -19.71 7.90
CA ASN A 94 -0.54 -19.61 8.24
C ASN A 94 -1.13 -18.26 7.88
N PHE A 95 -0.37 -17.17 8.09
CA PHE A 95 -0.81 -15.84 7.72
C PHE A 95 -0.95 -15.71 6.20
N CYS A 96 0.05 -16.13 5.41
CA CYS A 96 0.02 -16.09 3.95
C CYS A 96 -1.13 -16.91 3.37
N ARG A 97 -1.35 -18.13 3.90
CA ARG A 97 -2.48 -18.96 3.47
C ARG A 97 -3.83 -18.28 3.71
N ARG A 98 -4.02 -17.63 4.87
CA ARG A 98 -5.25 -16.89 5.20
C ARG A 98 -5.41 -15.64 4.34
N ALA A 99 -4.33 -14.92 4.08
CA ALA A 99 -4.34 -13.75 3.21
C ALA A 99 -4.72 -14.13 1.76
N ALA A 100 -4.11 -15.17 1.21
CA ALA A 100 -4.45 -15.69 -0.11
C ALA A 100 -5.92 -16.15 -0.20
N ALA A 101 -6.43 -16.86 0.81
CA ALA A 101 -7.83 -17.26 0.88
C ALA A 101 -8.80 -16.06 0.91
N ALA A 102 -8.38 -14.92 1.45
CA ALA A 102 -9.15 -13.67 1.42
C ALA A 102 -9.07 -12.92 0.07
N GLY A 103 -8.26 -13.39 -0.89
CA GLY A 103 -8.10 -12.77 -2.21
C GLY A 103 -6.93 -11.79 -2.33
N VAL A 104 -6.00 -11.81 -1.38
CA VAL A 104 -4.74 -11.03 -1.48
C VAL A 104 -3.88 -11.60 -2.61
N THR A 105 -3.35 -10.71 -3.45
CA THR A 105 -2.46 -11.06 -4.57
C THR A 105 -1.01 -10.63 -4.33
N GLY A 106 -0.74 -9.79 -3.34
CA GLY A 106 0.61 -9.37 -2.95
C GLY A 106 0.67 -8.83 -1.54
N MET A 107 1.86 -8.88 -0.94
CA MET A 107 2.11 -8.42 0.42
C MET A 107 3.22 -7.37 0.46
N ILE A 108 3.02 -6.33 1.25
CA ILE A 108 3.97 -5.24 1.51
C ILE A 108 4.20 -5.19 3.02
N ILE A 109 5.41 -5.57 3.48
CA ILE A 109 5.78 -5.59 4.89
C ILE A 109 7.01 -4.69 5.08
N PRO A 110 6.83 -3.39 5.33
CA PRO A 110 7.89 -2.39 5.24
C PRO A 110 8.98 -2.49 6.32
N ASP A 111 8.68 -3.12 7.44
CA ASP A 111 9.61 -3.35 8.56
C ASP A 111 10.37 -4.68 8.45
N LEU A 112 10.19 -5.42 7.33
CA LEU A 112 10.85 -6.69 7.11
C LEU A 112 11.92 -6.57 6.01
N PRO A 113 13.20 -6.85 6.31
CA PRO A 113 14.26 -6.82 5.31
C PRO A 113 14.08 -7.90 4.24
N PHE A 114 14.29 -7.55 2.97
CA PHE A 114 14.09 -8.45 1.82
C PHE A 114 14.99 -9.70 1.85
N ASP A 115 16.15 -9.61 2.49
CA ASP A 115 17.18 -10.64 2.60
C ASP A 115 17.13 -11.41 3.93
N HIS A 116 16.23 -11.00 4.86
CA HIS A 116 15.97 -11.65 6.14
C HIS A 116 14.47 -11.62 6.42
N ASP A 117 13.70 -12.24 5.52
CA ASP A 117 12.23 -12.15 5.48
C ASP A 117 11.52 -13.31 6.22
N GLU A 118 12.31 -14.10 6.99
CA GLU A 118 11.79 -15.24 7.80
C GLU A 118 10.89 -16.20 7.01
N GLY A 119 11.15 -16.33 5.70
CA GLY A 119 10.40 -17.21 4.82
C GLY A 119 9.15 -16.57 4.17
N LEU A 120 8.92 -15.27 4.35
CA LEU A 120 7.76 -14.59 3.76
C LEU A 120 7.69 -14.75 2.24
N THR A 121 8.80 -14.54 1.53
CA THR A 121 8.86 -14.68 0.06
C THR A 121 8.47 -16.11 -0.38
N ALA A 122 8.98 -17.12 0.31
CA ALA A 122 8.66 -18.52 0.02
C ALA A 122 7.16 -18.82 0.29
N ALA A 123 6.63 -18.34 1.42
CA ALA A 123 5.24 -18.52 1.79
C ALA A 123 4.28 -17.78 0.84
N CYS A 124 4.61 -16.54 0.43
CA CYS A 124 3.85 -15.82 -0.59
C CYS A 124 3.79 -16.62 -1.89
N ARG A 125 4.94 -17.04 -2.42
CA ARG A 125 5.03 -17.81 -3.67
C ARG A 125 4.25 -19.12 -3.59
N ALA A 126 4.33 -19.85 -2.47
CA ALA A 126 3.58 -21.08 -2.26
C ALA A 126 2.06 -20.89 -2.28
N ASN A 127 1.58 -19.67 -2.03
CA ASN A 127 0.17 -19.32 -2.05
C ASN A 127 -0.24 -18.44 -3.25
N GLY A 128 0.61 -18.32 -4.29
CA GLY A 128 0.31 -17.55 -5.50
C GLY A 128 0.29 -16.04 -5.32
N MET A 129 0.95 -15.54 -4.27
CA MET A 129 1.07 -14.11 -3.99
C MET A 129 2.49 -13.60 -4.25
N GLU A 130 2.60 -12.29 -4.51
CA GLU A 130 3.88 -11.59 -4.61
C GLU A 130 4.31 -11.07 -3.22
N ASN A 131 5.60 -11.23 -2.87
CA ASN A 131 6.21 -10.39 -1.82
C ASN A 131 6.81 -9.14 -2.50
N ILE A 132 6.42 -7.95 -2.04
CA ILE A 132 6.78 -6.67 -2.64
C ILE A 132 7.65 -5.91 -1.62
N PRO A 133 8.97 -6.05 -1.68
CA PRO A 133 9.89 -5.39 -0.77
C PRO A 133 9.90 -3.87 -0.99
N VAL A 134 10.24 -3.14 0.08
CA VAL A 134 10.28 -1.68 0.06
C VAL A 134 11.72 -1.20 -0.10
N ALA A 135 11.96 -0.34 -1.09
CA ALA A 135 13.17 0.43 -1.28
C ALA A 135 12.97 1.87 -0.81
N ALA A 136 13.97 2.46 -0.16
CA ALA A 136 13.94 3.86 0.27
C ALA A 136 15.23 4.58 -0.15
N PRO A 137 15.20 5.92 -0.40
CA PRO A 137 16.38 6.69 -0.79
C PRO A 137 17.48 6.71 0.28
N SER A 138 17.15 6.40 1.54
CA SER A 138 18.12 6.24 2.63
C SER A 138 18.88 4.91 2.61
N MET A 139 18.49 3.97 1.75
CA MET A 139 19.17 2.68 1.61
C MET A 139 20.58 2.88 1.05
N ALA A 140 21.58 2.23 1.65
CA ALA A 140 22.95 2.28 1.15
C ALA A 140 23.03 1.75 -0.30
N PRO A 141 23.83 2.35 -1.19
CA PRO A 141 23.89 1.97 -2.62
C PRO A 141 24.14 0.47 -2.85
N ALA A 142 25.07 -0.14 -2.10
CA ALA A 142 25.36 -1.56 -2.20
C ALA A 142 24.15 -2.44 -1.81
N ARG A 143 23.35 -2.02 -0.83
CA ARG A 143 22.15 -2.73 -0.40
C ARG A 143 21.01 -2.56 -1.42
N LEU A 144 20.92 -1.37 -2.04
CA LEU A 144 19.95 -1.12 -3.13
C LEU A 144 20.26 -1.99 -4.35
N ASP A 145 21.53 -2.12 -4.72
CA ASP A 145 21.96 -3.02 -5.83
C ASP A 145 21.63 -4.49 -5.51
N LEU A 146 21.83 -4.94 -4.27
CA LEU A 146 21.44 -6.29 -3.84
C LEU A 146 19.92 -6.50 -3.97
N LEU A 147 19.12 -5.54 -3.54
CA LEU A 147 17.65 -5.61 -3.66
C LEU A 147 17.22 -5.65 -5.13
N ALA A 148 17.75 -4.75 -5.96
CA ALA A 148 17.43 -4.68 -7.39
C ALA A 148 17.71 -6.01 -8.11
N ARG A 149 18.80 -6.71 -7.72
CA ARG A 149 19.20 -8.00 -8.31
C ARG A 149 18.59 -9.23 -7.63
N ALA A 150 17.80 -9.07 -6.59
CA ALA A 150 17.22 -10.18 -5.83
C ALA A 150 16.10 -10.94 -6.57
N GLY A 151 15.67 -10.44 -7.74
CA GLY A 151 14.69 -11.11 -8.62
C GLY A 151 13.24 -10.98 -8.19
N PHE A 152 12.91 -9.95 -7.43
CA PHE A 152 11.50 -9.61 -7.14
C PHE A 152 10.83 -9.05 -8.39
N PRO A 153 9.62 -9.53 -8.77
CA PRO A 153 8.88 -8.98 -9.92
C PRO A 153 8.54 -7.51 -9.74
N TYR A 154 8.24 -7.12 -8.51
CA TYR A 154 7.85 -5.77 -8.13
C TYR A 154 8.63 -5.29 -6.92
N ILE A 155 8.97 -4.00 -6.89
CA ILE A 155 9.57 -3.32 -5.74
C ILE A 155 8.75 -2.05 -5.46
N TYR A 156 8.39 -1.85 -4.20
CA TYR A 156 7.78 -0.60 -3.75
C TYR A 156 8.88 0.43 -3.47
N ALA A 157 8.95 1.48 -4.27
CA ALA A 157 9.89 2.58 -4.11
C ALA A 157 9.26 3.71 -3.29
N ALA A 158 9.72 3.90 -2.06
CA ALA A 158 9.40 5.08 -1.27
C ALA A 158 10.13 6.30 -1.87
N LEU A 159 9.40 7.27 -2.43
CA LEU A 159 10.00 8.38 -3.20
C LEU A 159 10.70 9.43 -2.34
N ARG A 160 10.65 9.29 -1.02
CA ARG A 160 11.28 10.20 -0.07
C ARG A 160 11.76 9.48 1.18
N THR A 161 12.72 10.08 1.86
CA THR A 161 13.12 9.68 3.22
C THR A 161 12.12 10.19 4.25
N GLY A 162 11.86 9.40 5.29
CA GLY A 162 10.94 9.71 6.38
C GLY A 162 9.54 9.15 6.18
N ILE A 163 8.62 9.60 7.04
CA ILE A 163 7.24 9.09 7.09
C ILE A 163 6.33 9.70 6.02
N THR A 164 5.20 9.07 5.72
CA THR A 164 4.19 9.56 4.78
C THR A 164 3.54 10.87 5.28
N GLY A 165 2.98 11.69 4.36
CA GLY A 165 2.08 12.80 4.72
C GLY A 165 2.52 14.21 4.36
N SER A 166 3.71 14.42 3.77
CA SER A 166 4.11 15.69 3.14
C SER A 166 4.30 15.50 1.64
N ASP A 167 4.19 16.61 0.88
CA ASP A 167 4.34 16.59 -0.58
C ASP A 167 5.76 16.20 -0.99
N THR A 168 5.86 15.37 -2.03
CA THR A 168 7.12 14.95 -2.63
C THR A 168 7.40 15.78 -3.87
N THR A 169 8.59 16.33 -3.95
CA THR A 169 9.10 16.93 -5.19
C THR A 169 9.75 15.82 -6.03
N ILE A 170 9.31 15.70 -7.27
CA ILE A 170 9.91 14.74 -8.23
C ILE A 170 11.03 15.48 -8.94
N ASP A 171 12.24 15.16 -8.59
CA ASP A 171 13.47 15.77 -9.13
C ASP A 171 14.41 14.69 -9.72
N ASP A 172 15.58 15.13 -10.19
CA ASP A 172 16.58 14.23 -10.77
C ASP A 172 17.12 13.21 -9.75
N SER A 173 17.09 13.50 -8.46
CA SER A 173 17.51 12.53 -7.44
C SER A 173 16.49 11.40 -7.29
N THR A 174 15.20 11.74 -7.35
CA THR A 174 14.09 10.77 -7.39
C THR A 174 14.21 9.86 -8.61
N ARG A 175 14.47 10.42 -9.79
CA ARG A 175 14.63 9.67 -11.04
C ARG A 175 15.82 8.71 -10.97
N ARG A 176 16.99 9.16 -10.54
CA ARG A 176 18.17 8.31 -10.35
C ARG A 176 17.93 7.17 -9.35
N PHE A 177 17.18 7.44 -8.28
CA PHE A 177 16.80 6.41 -7.31
C PHE A 177 15.91 5.34 -7.98
N LEU A 178 14.89 5.74 -8.74
CA LEU A 178 14.01 4.82 -9.46
C LEU A 178 14.80 3.98 -10.49
N ASP A 179 15.72 4.59 -11.24
CA ASP A 179 16.60 3.87 -12.19
C ASP A 179 17.44 2.82 -11.47
N ALA A 180 17.97 3.15 -10.28
CA ALA A 180 18.75 2.20 -9.49
C ALA A 180 17.88 1.05 -8.94
N VAL A 181 16.65 1.30 -8.55
CA VAL A 181 15.69 0.26 -8.13
C VAL A 181 15.33 -0.66 -9.31
N ALA A 182 15.14 -0.08 -10.50
CA ALA A 182 14.77 -0.82 -11.71
C ALA A 182 15.93 -1.60 -12.34
N ALA A 183 17.18 -1.38 -11.92
CA ALA A 183 18.39 -1.89 -12.60
C ALA A 183 18.42 -3.43 -12.75
N GLY A 184 17.68 -4.16 -11.91
CA GLY A 184 17.55 -5.63 -12.01
C GLY A 184 16.35 -6.12 -12.82
N GLY A 185 15.56 -5.21 -13.42
CA GLY A 185 14.38 -5.53 -14.22
C GLY A 185 13.07 -5.64 -13.45
N SER A 186 13.07 -5.30 -12.16
CA SER A 186 11.85 -5.22 -11.37
C SER A 186 10.97 -4.05 -11.83
N LYS A 187 9.66 -4.24 -11.86
CA LYS A 187 8.68 -3.18 -12.03
C LYS A 187 8.52 -2.40 -10.72
N ILE A 188 8.32 -1.10 -10.81
CA ILE A 188 8.30 -0.23 -9.63
C ILE A 188 6.88 0.23 -9.31
N TYR A 189 6.50 0.12 -8.04
CA TYR A 189 5.38 0.85 -7.48
C TYR A 189 5.93 2.09 -6.74
N GLY A 190 5.69 3.29 -7.29
CA GLY A 190 6.24 4.53 -6.76
C GLY A 190 5.27 5.25 -5.84
N GLY A 191 5.63 5.46 -4.58
CA GLY A 191 4.76 6.06 -3.57
C GLY A 191 5.48 6.91 -2.54
N PHE A 192 4.73 7.41 -1.55
CA PHE A 192 5.10 8.36 -0.51
C PHE A 192 5.04 9.83 -0.94
N GLY A 193 3.97 10.50 -0.52
CA GLY A 193 3.76 11.93 -0.72
C GLY A 193 3.17 12.30 -2.07
N ILE A 194 2.61 11.34 -2.80
CA ILE A 194 1.84 11.62 -4.01
C ILE A 194 0.44 12.09 -3.60
N SER A 195 0.08 13.29 -4.04
CA SER A 195 -1.18 13.97 -3.70
C SER A 195 -1.83 14.69 -4.88
N SER A 196 -1.14 14.81 -6.01
CA SER A 196 -1.62 15.54 -7.19
C SER A 196 -1.39 14.81 -8.51
N GLY A 197 -2.25 15.07 -9.49
CA GLY A 197 -2.10 14.55 -10.85
C GLY A 197 -0.82 15.01 -11.54
N SER A 198 -0.27 16.17 -11.20
CA SER A 198 1.01 16.64 -11.74
C SER A 198 2.19 15.76 -11.28
N GLN A 199 2.21 15.37 -10.00
CA GLN A 199 3.21 14.42 -9.49
C GLN A 199 3.04 13.05 -10.15
N ALA A 200 1.78 12.60 -10.33
CA ALA A 200 1.47 11.34 -10.97
C ALA A 200 2.02 11.29 -12.41
N ARG A 201 1.72 12.30 -13.20
CA ARG A 201 2.23 12.42 -14.59
C ARG A 201 3.75 12.51 -14.66
N ALA A 202 4.40 13.16 -13.69
CA ALA A 202 5.85 13.29 -13.66
C ALA A 202 6.60 11.96 -13.44
N LEU A 203 5.90 10.92 -13.01
CA LEU A 203 6.45 9.58 -12.72
C LEU A 203 5.96 8.50 -13.69
N SER A 204 4.96 8.79 -14.52
CA SER A 204 4.25 7.77 -15.31
C SER A 204 5.13 6.98 -16.28
N ASP A 205 6.26 7.52 -16.68
CA ASP A 205 7.24 6.88 -17.55
C ASP A 205 8.25 5.96 -16.81
N GLN A 206 8.34 6.06 -15.49
CA GLN A 206 9.31 5.32 -14.68
C GLN A 206 8.71 4.28 -13.74
N VAL A 207 7.40 4.28 -13.55
CA VAL A 207 6.74 3.37 -12.60
C VAL A 207 5.60 2.58 -13.24
N GLU A 208 5.43 1.34 -12.82
CA GLU A 208 4.29 0.49 -13.23
C GLU A 208 2.98 0.99 -12.64
N ALA A 209 3.03 1.49 -11.40
CA ALA A 209 1.90 2.13 -10.76
C ALA A 209 2.34 3.19 -9.76
N ILE A 210 1.57 4.25 -9.70
CA ILE A 210 1.69 5.29 -8.68
C ILE A 210 0.95 4.85 -7.44
N VAL A 211 1.55 5.08 -6.26
CA VAL A 211 0.94 4.76 -4.98
C VAL A 211 0.57 6.02 -4.23
N ALA A 212 -0.73 6.19 -3.96
CA ALA A 212 -1.27 7.29 -3.17
C ALA A 212 -1.98 6.76 -1.93
N GLY A 213 -1.58 7.25 -0.76
CA GLY A 213 -2.10 6.75 0.53
C GLY A 213 -2.68 7.86 1.40
N SER A 214 -1.82 8.61 2.07
CA SER A 214 -2.24 9.60 3.07
C SER A 214 -3.23 10.65 2.56
N VAL A 215 -3.23 10.95 1.26
CA VAL A 215 -4.22 11.85 0.64
C VAL A 215 -5.63 11.27 0.77
N PHE A 216 -5.81 9.98 0.51
CA PHE A 216 -7.11 9.34 0.63
C PHE A 216 -7.55 9.22 2.08
N VAL A 217 -6.64 8.84 2.98
CA VAL A 217 -6.95 8.77 4.42
C VAL A 217 -7.41 10.14 4.97
N ARG A 218 -6.76 11.24 4.53
CA ARG A 218 -7.21 12.61 4.89
C ARG A 218 -8.61 12.92 4.35
N LEU A 219 -8.88 12.66 3.07
CA LEU A 219 -10.20 12.90 2.47
C LEU A 219 -11.31 12.09 3.17
N ILE A 220 -11.02 10.84 3.54
CA ILE A 220 -11.93 10.00 4.32
C ILE A 220 -12.19 10.62 5.69
N THR A 221 -11.14 11.07 6.38
CA THR A 221 -11.24 11.71 7.70
C THR A 221 -12.12 12.96 7.66
N GLU A 222 -11.89 13.82 6.67
CA GLU A 222 -12.63 15.07 6.49
C GLU A 222 -14.11 14.85 6.19
N ASN A 223 -14.45 13.73 5.55
CA ASN A 223 -15.81 13.43 5.10
C ASN A 223 -16.47 12.27 5.85
N LYS A 224 -15.92 11.79 6.97
CA LYS A 224 -16.40 10.59 7.67
C LYS A 224 -17.84 10.67 8.20
N ASN A 225 -18.40 11.86 8.30
CA ASN A 225 -19.78 12.09 8.74
C ASN A 225 -20.77 12.25 7.57
N ASN A 226 -20.30 12.20 6.32
CA ASN A 226 -21.13 12.34 5.12
C ASN A 226 -20.69 11.33 4.05
N PRO A 227 -21.32 10.16 3.96
CA PRO A 227 -20.96 9.09 3.03
C PRO A 227 -20.98 9.52 1.55
N ASP A 228 -21.92 10.40 1.17
CA ASP A 228 -22.02 10.88 -0.22
C ASP A 228 -20.87 11.84 -0.57
N ALA A 229 -20.51 12.74 0.35
CA ALA A 229 -19.35 13.61 0.19
C ALA A 229 -18.05 12.78 0.15
N LEU A 230 -17.91 11.79 1.04
CA LEU A 230 -16.77 10.88 1.06
C LEU A 230 -16.61 10.19 -0.30
N TYR A 231 -17.66 9.56 -0.80
CA TYR A 231 -17.62 8.89 -2.10
C TYR A 231 -17.21 9.84 -3.23
N LYS A 232 -17.85 11.01 -3.33
CA LYS A 232 -17.58 11.99 -4.39
C LYS A 232 -16.15 12.52 -4.36
N THR A 233 -15.65 12.89 -3.17
CA THR A 233 -14.30 13.49 -3.04
C THR A 233 -13.20 12.46 -3.25
N VAL A 234 -13.36 11.24 -2.74
CA VAL A 234 -12.39 10.16 -2.93
C VAL A 234 -12.34 9.74 -4.39
N ARG A 235 -13.50 9.58 -5.05
CA ARG A 235 -13.58 9.25 -6.47
C ARG A 235 -12.92 10.32 -7.33
N ALA A 236 -13.27 11.59 -7.15
CA ALA A 236 -12.69 12.70 -7.92
C ALA A 236 -11.16 12.77 -7.77
N LYS A 237 -10.63 12.52 -6.57
CA LYS A 237 -9.18 12.45 -6.35
C LYS A 237 -8.55 11.23 -7.03
N ALA A 238 -9.21 10.08 -7.02
CA ALA A 238 -8.73 8.90 -7.75
C ALA A 238 -8.69 9.18 -9.27
N GLU A 239 -9.74 9.76 -9.85
CA GLU A 239 -9.80 10.17 -11.26
C GLU A 239 -8.66 11.15 -11.61
N GLU A 240 -8.37 12.14 -10.75
CA GLU A 240 -7.24 13.07 -10.94
C GLU A 240 -5.89 12.34 -11.02
N LEU A 241 -5.69 11.32 -10.18
CA LEU A 241 -4.42 10.59 -10.08
C LEU A 241 -4.27 9.49 -11.15
N THR A 242 -5.36 9.02 -11.74
CA THR A 242 -5.38 7.98 -12.79
C THR A 242 -5.41 8.55 -14.20
N THR A 243 -5.77 9.83 -14.37
CA THR A 243 -5.71 10.53 -15.67
C THR A 243 -4.27 10.98 -15.95
N LEU A 244 -3.49 10.10 -16.60
CA LEU A 244 -2.07 10.28 -16.95
C LEU A 244 -1.92 10.79 -18.38
#